data_ee54a62fa3783bb024fe7785a96a2b9f
#
_entry.id   ee54a62fa3783bb024fe7785a96a2b9f
#
_cell.length_a   1.000
_cell.length_b   1.000
_cell.length_c   1.000
_cell.angle_alpha   90.00
_cell.angle_beta   90.00
_cell.angle_gamma   90.00
#
_symmetry.space_group_name_H-M   'P 1'
#
loop_
_entity.id
_entity.type
_entity.pdbx_description
1 polymer ?
#
loop_
_entity_poly.entity_id
_entity_poly.type
_entity_poly.pdbx_seq_one_letter_code
_entity_poly.pdbx_strand_id
1 'polypeptide(L)' 'HGHIAIRTNNVDRAIYHLGLQGVKFDESSRKTDAKGRTKAIYLQEELGGFALHLVQK' A
#
# COMPACT_ATOMS: atom_id res chain seq x y z
N HIS A 1 -15.07 0.60 11.46
CA HIS A 1 -13.65 0.47 11.12
C HIS A 1 -13.42 -0.82 10.38
N GLY A 2 -12.92 -0.75 9.17
CA GLY A 2 -12.62 -1.92 8.38
C GLY A 2 -11.28 -1.77 7.69
N HIS A 3 -10.88 -2.83 6.99
CA HIS A 3 -9.68 -2.84 6.17
C HIS A 3 -10.08 -3.14 4.75
N ILE A 4 -9.51 -2.38 3.82
CA ILE A 4 -9.72 -2.62 2.39
C ILE A 4 -8.38 -2.97 1.79
N ALA A 5 -8.27 -4.19 1.25
CA ALA A 5 -7.06 -4.63 0.58
C ALA A 5 -7.22 -4.44 -0.92
N ILE A 6 -6.31 -3.71 -1.52
CA ILE A 6 -6.28 -3.50 -2.97
C ILE A 6 -5.19 -4.37 -3.54
N ARG A 7 -5.56 -5.39 -4.28
CA ARG A 7 -4.60 -6.29 -4.92
C ARG A 7 -4.11 -5.69 -6.22
N THR A 8 -2.81 -5.73 -6.42
CA THR A 8 -2.20 -5.20 -7.62
C THR A 8 -1.09 -6.12 -8.09
N ASN A 9 -0.84 -6.12 -9.38
CA ASN A 9 0.23 -6.93 -9.97
C ASN A 9 1.61 -6.37 -9.63
N ASN A 10 1.70 -5.10 -9.24
CA ASN A 10 2.96 -4.47 -8.91
C ASN A 10 2.72 -3.39 -7.86
N VAL A 11 2.98 -3.72 -6.60
CA VAL A 11 2.76 -2.80 -5.47
C VAL A 11 3.66 -1.57 -5.59
N ASP A 12 4.93 -1.75 -5.96
CA ASP A 12 5.85 -0.62 -6.08
C ASP A 12 5.38 0.39 -7.11
N ARG A 13 4.85 -0.09 -8.23
CA ARG A 13 4.31 0.78 -9.27
C ARG A 13 3.08 1.52 -8.78
N ALA A 14 2.20 0.83 -8.04
CA ALA A 14 1.01 1.45 -7.48
C ALA A 14 1.39 2.54 -6.48
N ILE A 15 2.40 2.30 -5.65
CA ILE A 15 2.91 3.29 -4.71
C ILE A 15 3.39 4.52 -5.45
N TYR A 16 4.12 4.33 -6.53
CA TYR A 16 4.64 5.42 -7.33
C TYR A 16 3.49 6.29 -7.88
N HIS A 17 2.51 5.66 -8.50
CA HIS A 17 1.38 6.39 -9.10
C HIS A 17 0.55 7.12 -8.06
N LEU A 18 0.25 6.46 -6.95
CA LEU A 18 -0.53 7.08 -5.88
C LEU A 18 0.26 8.21 -5.21
N GLY A 19 1.57 8.05 -5.11
CA GLY A 19 2.43 9.10 -4.56
C GLY A 19 2.39 10.38 -5.39
N LEU A 20 2.24 10.25 -6.71
CA LEU A 20 2.11 11.41 -7.59
C LEU A 20 0.83 12.19 -7.32
N GLN A 21 -0.18 11.54 -6.76
CA GLN A 21 -1.45 12.17 -6.40
C GLN A 21 -1.48 12.68 -4.96
N GLY A 22 -0.36 12.61 -4.27
CA GLY A 22 -0.25 13.11 -2.90
C GLY A 22 -0.57 12.09 -1.82
N VAL A 23 -0.76 10.83 -2.19
CA VAL A 23 -1.02 9.76 -1.22
C VAL A 23 0.27 9.40 -0.49
N LYS A 24 0.19 9.30 0.84
CA LYS A 24 1.34 8.94 1.66
C LYS A 24 1.16 7.54 2.22
N PHE A 25 2.27 6.83 2.36
CA PHE A 25 2.28 5.46 2.83
C PHE A 25 3.05 5.35 4.14
N ASP A 26 2.63 4.40 4.96
CA ASP A 26 3.30 4.10 6.23
C ASP A 26 4.46 3.14 5.95
N GLU A 27 5.67 3.68 5.87
CA GLU A 27 6.86 2.88 5.56
C GLU A 27 7.13 1.82 6.63
N SER A 28 6.71 2.05 7.87
CA SER A 28 6.90 1.06 8.92
C SER A 28 6.04 -0.19 8.72
N SER A 29 4.99 -0.07 7.90
CA SER A 29 4.11 -1.20 7.60
C SER A 29 4.54 -1.96 6.35
N ARG A 30 5.58 -1.49 5.67
CA ARG A 30 6.04 -2.11 4.43
C ARG A 30 6.56 -3.53 4.69
N LYS A 31 6.03 -4.46 3.91
CA LYS A 31 6.52 -5.84 3.93
C LYS A 31 7.10 -6.18 2.57
N THR A 32 8.25 -6.81 2.57
CA THR A 32 8.92 -7.17 1.33
C THR A 32 8.98 -8.69 1.18
N ASP A 33 9.10 -9.15 -0.06
CA ASP A 33 9.28 -10.56 -0.35
C ASP A 33 10.77 -10.91 -0.36
N ALA A 34 11.08 -12.16 -0.68
CA ALA A 34 12.45 -12.63 -0.71
C ALA A 34 13.32 -11.92 -1.75
N LYS A 35 12.69 -11.29 -2.74
CA LYS A 35 13.39 -10.57 -3.79
C LYS A 35 13.56 -9.09 -3.49
N GLY A 36 13.11 -8.64 -2.33
CA GLY A 36 13.19 -7.24 -1.94
C GLY A 36 12.09 -6.36 -2.51
N ARG A 37 11.10 -6.94 -3.17
CA ARG A 37 9.97 -6.17 -3.69
C ARG A 37 8.94 -5.96 -2.60
N THR A 38 8.27 -4.82 -2.63
CA THR A 38 7.19 -4.55 -1.69
C THR A 38 6.05 -5.51 -1.92
N LYS A 39 5.70 -6.27 -0.90
CA LYS A 39 4.63 -7.25 -0.93
C LYS A 39 3.32 -6.65 -0.43
N ALA A 40 3.40 -5.81 0.57
CA ALA A 40 2.24 -5.14 1.15
C ALA A 40 2.68 -3.85 1.83
N ILE A 41 1.80 -2.86 1.84
CA ILE A 41 2.04 -1.61 2.53
C ILE A 41 0.70 -0.95 2.84
N TYR A 42 0.61 -0.31 4.01
CA TYR A 42 -0.58 0.43 4.40
C TYR A 42 -0.42 1.90 4.04
N LEU A 43 -1.54 2.56 3.75
CA LEU A 43 -1.57 3.99 3.60
C LEU A 43 -1.42 4.64 4.97
N GLN A 44 -0.78 5.81 5.01
CA GLN A 44 -0.55 6.52 6.26
C GLN A 44 -1.85 7.03 6.89
N GLU A 45 -2.80 7.43 6.07
CA GLU A 45 -4.07 7.95 6.55
C GLU A 45 -5.22 7.02 6.18
N GLU A 46 -6.21 6.95 7.08
CA GLU A 46 -7.43 6.21 6.79
C GLU A 46 -8.32 7.03 5.87
N LEU A 47 -9.01 6.34 4.96
CA LEU A 47 -9.97 6.97 4.07
C LEU A 47 -11.37 6.58 4.50
N GLY A 48 -12.16 7.58 4.92
CA GLY A 48 -13.54 7.33 5.32
C GLY A 48 -13.70 6.38 6.49
N GLY A 49 -12.69 6.31 7.36
CA GLY A 49 -12.69 5.41 8.50
C GLY A 49 -12.20 3.99 8.18
N PHE A 50 -11.71 3.77 6.96
CA PHE A 50 -11.16 2.48 6.55
C PHE A 50 -9.66 2.56 6.37
N ALA A 51 -8.97 1.57 6.88
CA ALA A 51 -7.53 1.43 6.64
C ALA A 51 -7.32 0.75 5.29
N LEU A 52 -6.64 1.44 4.39
CA LEU A 52 -6.34 0.89 3.06
C LEU A 52 -4.93 0.32 3.03
N HIS A 53 -4.76 -0.81 2.36
CA HIS A 53 -3.43 -1.34 2.13
C HIS A 53 -3.35 -1.99 0.75
N LEU A 54 -2.16 -1.92 0.18
CA LEU A 54 -1.86 -2.53 -1.11
C LEU A 54 -1.23 -3.89 -0.87
N VAL A 55 -1.64 -4.86 -1.68
CA VAL A 55 -1.14 -6.23 -1.56
C VAL A 55 -0.74 -6.72 -2.94
N GLN A 56 0.39 -7.39 -3.03
CA GLN A 56 0.85 -8.01 -4.26
C GLN A 56 0.00 -9.24 -4.56
N LYS A 57 -0.46 -9.32 -5.78
CA LYS A 57 -1.17 -10.52 -6.25
C LYS A 57 -0.27 -11.73 -6.25
#